data_741e86e5643d973c738ed8429a378f62
#
_entry.id   741e86e5643d973c738ed8429a378f62
#
_cell.length_a   1.000
_cell.length_b   1.000
_cell.length_c   1.000
_cell.angle_alpha   90.00
_cell.angle_beta   90.00
_cell.angle_gamma   90.00
#
_symmetry.space_group_name_H-M   'P 1'
#
loop_
_entity.id
_entity.type
_entity.pdbx_description
1 polymer ?
#
loop_
_entity_poly.entity_id
_entity_poly.type
_entity_poly.pdbx_seq_one_letter_code
_entity_poly.pdbx_strand_id
1 'polypeptide(L)'
;MKNLLLSLNKYFAKVPGQLIPYRKTVLILALLSTIFMGYGASRFVLDTSFDVWFSESDPAIKALDEFRDQFGSDDGLFIVYEAKDGDVFSNKSLTLVSEITEVLDNYEQISDDVWLEKYGLTPDIVESLTHIKRVQSLSNIRIQKNEDDVLSSPRLVPKKIPSDINKLSAISSEADDQPSLEL
;
A
#
# COMPACT_ATOMS: atom_id res chain seq x y z
N MET A 1 18.62 52.49 -6.65
CA MET A 1 18.52 51.25 -7.43
C MET A 1 19.44 51.17 -8.64
N LYS A 2 19.50 52.18 -9.51
CA LYS A 2 20.31 52.20 -10.73
C LYS A 2 21.82 52.01 -10.50
N ASN A 3 22.39 52.61 -9.46
CA ASN A 3 23.82 52.49 -9.12
C ASN A 3 24.20 51.11 -8.58
N LEU A 4 23.29 50.43 -7.90
CA LEU A 4 23.49 49.05 -7.38
C LEU A 4 23.53 48.05 -8.55
N LEU A 5 22.63 48.21 -9.51
CA LEU A 5 22.58 47.36 -10.71
C LEU A 5 23.83 47.56 -11.59
N LEU A 6 24.33 48.80 -11.72
CA LEU A 6 25.56 49.07 -12.47
C LEU A 6 26.81 48.47 -11.79
N SER A 7 26.90 48.53 -10.48
CA SER A 7 28.03 47.92 -9.73
C SER A 7 27.98 46.40 -9.78
N LEU A 8 26.79 45.80 -9.67
CA LEU A 8 26.60 44.34 -9.85
C LEU A 8 26.99 43.91 -11.27
N ASN A 9 26.53 44.61 -12.27
CA ASN A 9 26.86 44.27 -13.68
C ASN A 9 28.37 44.34 -13.94
N LYS A 10 29.07 45.33 -13.37
CA LYS A 10 30.51 45.50 -13.47
C LYS A 10 31.29 44.39 -12.74
N TYR A 11 30.73 43.90 -11.64
CA TYR A 11 31.28 42.75 -10.90
C TYR A 11 31.12 41.45 -11.69
N PHE A 12 29.93 41.17 -12.19
CA PHE A 12 29.65 39.98 -12.99
C PHE A 12 30.39 39.91 -14.30
N ALA A 13 30.67 41.06 -14.91
CA ALA A 13 31.48 41.15 -16.15
C ALA A 13 32.94 40.66 -15.95
N LYS A 14 33.48 40.75 -14.71
CA LYS A 14 34.86 40.32 -14.40
C LYS A 14 34.95 38.81 -14.05
N VAL A 15 33.85 38.21 -13.61
CA VAL A 15 33.81 36.82 -13.15
C VAL A 15 34.27 35.79 -14.22
N PRO A 16 33.84 35.90 -15.49
CA PRO A 16 34.31 34.97 -16.52
C PRO A 16 35.84 34.99 -16.72
N GLY A 17 36.43 36.20 -16.73
CA GLY A 17 37.87 36.31 -16.87
C GLY A 17 38.67 35.70 -15.75
N GLN A 18 38.17 35.70 -14.54
CA GLN A 18 38.79 35.08 -13.38
C GLN A 18 38.57 33.57 -13.33
N LEU A 19 37.47 33.04 -13.88
CA LEU A 19 37.13 31.62 -13.89
C LEU A 19 37.84 30.83 -15.01
N ILE A 20 38.17 31.48 -16.13
CA ILE A 20 38.82 30.82 -17.27
C ILE A 20 40.09 30.05 -16.87
N PRO A 21 41.04 30.62 -16.09
CA PRO A 21 42.25 29.88 -15.69
C PRO A 21 41.95 28.67 -14.82
N TYR A 22 40.85 28.70 -14.06
CA TYR A 22 40.43 27.63 -13.13
C TYR A 22 39.34 26.74 -13.72
N ARG A 23 39.12 26.75 -15.04
CA ARG A 23 38.04 26.01 -15.73
C ARG A 23 37.94 24.53 -15.31
N LYS A 24 39.09 23.85 -15.18
CA LYS A 24 39.13 22.43 -14.77
C LYS A 24 38.66 22.24 -13.33
N THR A 25 39.09 23.11 -12.41
CA THR A 25 38.69 23.07 -10.99
C THR A 25 37.21 23.37 -10.85
N VAL A 26 36.65 24.33 -11.59
CA VAL A 26 35.25 24.68 -11.59
C VAL A 26 34.40 23.51 -12.11
N LEU A 27 34.83 22.84 -13.20
CA LEU A 27 34.16 21.65 -13.72
C LEU A 27 34.16 20.49 -12.73
N ILE A 28 35.30 20.22 -12.08
CA ILE A 28 35.40 19.17 -11.05
C ILE A 28 34.46 19.47 -9.88
N LEU A 29 34.47 20.72 -9.42
CA LEU A 29 33.64 21.14 -8.29
C LEU A 29 32.14 21.08 -8.63
N ALA A 30 31.77 21.47 -9.86
CA ALA A 30 30.40 21.34 -10.37
C ALA A 30 29.98 19.85 -10.45
N LEU A 31 30.86 19.01 -10.95
CA LEU A 31 30.59 17.57 -11.04
C LEU A 31 30.41 16.93 -9.67
N LEU A 32 31.31 17.25 -8.71
CA LEU A 32 31.19 16.78 -7.34
C LEU A 32 29.91 17.28 -6.65
N SER A 33 29.55 18.53 -6.86
CA SER A 33 28.31 19.09 -6.34
C SER A 33 27.08 18.36 -6.93
N THR A 34 27.07 18.07 -8.22
CA THR A 34 25.99 17.33 -8.88
C THR A 34 25.86 15.91 -8.33
N ILE A 35 26.98 15.21 -8.14
CA ILE A 35 26.99 13.86 -7.55
C ILE A 35 26.48 13.91 -6.12
N PHE A 36 26.91 14.88 -5.32
CA PHE A 36 26.47 15.03 -3.95
C PHE A 36 24.97 15.34 -3.84
N MET A 37 24.47 16.24 -4.69
CA MET A 37 23.03 16.55 -4.77
C MET A 37 22.21 15.36 -5.26
N GLY A 38 22.72 14.63 -6.26
CA GLY A 38 22.08 13.42 -6.78
C GLY A 38 21.97 12.32 -5.70
N TYR A 39 23.02 12.14 -4.92
CA TYR A 39 22.99 11.22 -3.79
C TYR A 39 21.99 11.65 -2.70
N GLY A 40 21.93 12.95 -2.39
CA GLY A 40 20.92 13.48 -1.48
C GLY A 40 19.49 13.28 -1.99
N ALA A 41 19.28 13.55 -3.28
CA ALA A 41 17.97 13.38 -3.91
C ALA A 41 17.51 11.91 -3.96
N SER A 42 18.43 10.96 -4.10
CA SER A 42 18.10 9.52 -4.10
C SER A 42 17.58 8.98 -2.75
N ARG A 43 17.85 9.72 -1.68
CA ARG A 43 17.37 9.39 -0.32
C ARG A 43 16.17 10.22 0.11
N PHE A 44 15.68 11.10 -0.75
CA PHE A 44 14.53 11.91 -0.45
C PHE A 44 13.27 11.07 -0.57
N VAL A 45 12.62 10.82 0.54
CA VAL A 45 11.29 10.18 0.62
C VAL A 45 10.28 11.29 0.78
N LEU A 46 9.35 11.39 -0.17
CA LEU A 46 8.25 12.34 -0.11
C LEU A 46 7.10 11.66 0.62
N ASP A 47 6.91 12.04 1.86
CA ASP A 47 5.72 11.63 2.59
C ASP A 47 4.57 12.56 2.23
N THR A 48 3.56 12.01 1.54
CA THR A 48 2.35 12.71 1.12
C THR A 48 1.15 12.34 1.98
N SER A 49 1.37 11.67 3.11
CA SER A 49 0.29 11.32 4.03
C SER A 49 -0.39 12.57 4.58
N PHE A 50 -1.66 12.44 4.90
CA PHE A 50 -2.46 13.55 5.43
C PHE A 50 -1.90 14.05 6.77
N ASP A 51 -1.28 13.16 7.54
CA ASP A 51 -0.75 13.42 8.87
C ASP A 51 0.40 14.43 8.88
N VAL A 52 1.16 14.55 7.77
CA VAL A 52 2.25 15.53 7.62
C VAL A 52 1.76 16.98 7.60
N TRP A 53 0.50 17.20 7.21
CA TRP A 53 -0.10 18.54 7.11
C TRP A 53 -0.62 19.06 8.45
N PHE A 54 -0.73 18.21 9.45
CA PHE A 54 -1.25 18.54 10.77
C PHE A 54 -0.18 18.31 11.84
N SER A 55 -0.28 19.05 12.93
CA SER A 55 0.59 18.80 14.08
C SER A 55 0.07 17.59 14.87
N GLU A 56 0.96 16.70 15.34
CA GLU A 56 0.60 15.58 16.23
C GLU A 56 -0.15 16.02 17.51
N SER A 57 -0.01 17.30 17.87
CA SER A 57 -0.70 17.88 19.02
C SER A 57 -2.10 18.40 18.70
N ASP A 58 -2.50 18.39 17.40
CA ASP A 58 -3.81 18.89 16.97
C ASP A 58 -4.94 18.02 17.57
N PRO A 59 -5.94 18.62 18.21
CA PRO A 59 -7.07 17.88 18.75
C PRO A 59 -7.85 17.08 17.70
N ALA A 60 -7.86 17.54 16.45
CA ALA A 60 -8.53 16.84 15.35
C ALA A 60 -7.80 15.54 14.98
N ILE A 61 -6.46 15.53 15.00
CA ILE A 61 -5.68 14.33 14.77
C ILE A 61 -5.88 13.31 15.88
N LYS A 62 -5.86 13.75 17.14
CA LYS A 62 -6.12 12.86 18.28
C LYS A 62 -7.50 12.23 18.22
N ALA A 63 -8.52 13.00 17.84
CA ALA A 63 -9.87 12.48 17.67
C ALA A 63 -9.95 11.49 16.51
N LEU A 64 -9.20 11.71 15.41
CA LEU A 64 -9.11 10.79 14.28
C LEU A 64 -8.40 9.50 14.69
N ASP A 65 -7.32 9.58 15.45
CA ASP A 65 -6.58 8.42 15.95
C ASP A 65 -7.44 7.59 16.91
N GLU A 66 -8.17 8.24 17.84
CA GLU A 66 -9.13 7.57 18.71
C GLU A 66 -10.25 6.89 17.90
N PHE A 67 -10.74 7.54 16.84
CA PHE A 67 -11.73 6.96 15.95
C PHE A 67 -11.17 5.73 15.21
N ARG A 68 -9.96 5.84 14.65
CA ARG A 68 -9.28 4.73 13.99
C ARG A 68 -9.01 3.54 14.92
N ASP A 69 -8.66 3.81 16.17
CA ASP A 69 -8.47 2.76 17.17
C ASP A 69 -9.77 2.05 17.55
N GLN A 70 -10.86 2.79 17.59
CA GLN A 70 -12.17 2.26 17.98
C GLN A 70 -12.92 1.57 16.83
N PHE A 71 -12.86 2.14 15.63
CA PHE A 71 -13.66 1.69 14.47
C PHE A 71 -12.81 1.05 13.36
N GLY A 72 -11.48 1.09 13.46
CA GLY A 72 -10.55 0.68 12.43
C GLY A 72 -10.12 1.83 11.52
N SER A 73 -8.99 1.65 10.82
CA SER A 73 -8.50 2.61 9.83
C SER A 73 -9.34 2.53 8.55
N ASP A 74 -9.53 3.67 7.91
CA ASP A 74 -10.05 3.82 6.55
C ASP A 74 -8.98 3.52 5.47
N ASP A 75 -7.71 3.37 5.90
CA ASP A 75 -6.63 2.98 5.00
C ASP A 75 -6.77 1.50 4.63
N GLY A 76 -6.98 1.22 3.36
CA GLY A 76 -7.13 -0.12 2.83
C GLY A 76 -6.14 -0.42 1.71
N LEU A 77 -5.53 -1.61 1.75
CA LEU A 77 -4.79 -2.15 0.64
C LEU A 77 -5.69 -3.12 -0.14
N PHE A 78 -5.93 -2.81 -1.40
CA PHE A 78 -6.70 -3.66 -2.30
C PHE A 78 -5.76 -4.54 -3.12
N ILE A 79 -5.91 -5.86 -3.00
CA ILE A 79 -5.21 -6.83 -3.83
C ILE A 79 -6.16 -7.30 -4.92
N VAL A 80 -5.87 -6.94 -6.16
CA VAL A 80 -6.67 -7.37 -7.32
C VAL A 80 -6.08 -8.67 -7.86
N TYR A 81 -6.94 -9.67 -8.01
CA TYR A 81 -6.59 -10.98 -8.53
C TYR A 81 -7.35 -11.26 -9.84
N GLU A 82 -6.61 -11.70 -10.85
CA GLU A 82 -7.17 -12.18 -12.10
C GLU A 82 -7.05 -13.70 -12.19
N ALA A 83 -8.18 -14.39 -12.31
CA ALA A 83 -8.21 -15.83 -12.39
C ALA A 83 -7.63 -16.31 -13.72
N LYS A 84 -6.61 -17.18 -13.70
CA LYS A 84 -5.96 -17.71 -14.93
C LYS A 84 -6.88 -18.57 -15.80
N ASP A 85 -7.91 -19.15 -15.19
CA ASP A 85 -8.95 -19.95 -15.87
C ASP A 85 -10.16 -19.13 -16.28
N GLY A 86 -10.14 -17.81 -16.04
CA GLY A 86 -11.19 -16.87 -16.38
C GLY A 86 -12.42 -16.95 -15.46
N ASP A 87 -12.37 -17.76 -14.38
CA ASP A 87 -13.45 -17.91 -13.42
C ASP A 87 -12.96 -17.72 -11.98
N VAL A 88 -13.37 -16.60 -11.39
CA VAL A 88 -13.02 -16.24 -9.99
C VAL A 88 -13.66 -17.21 -9.00
N PHE A 89 -14.79 -17.82 -9.34
CA PHE A 89 -15.50 -18.80 -8.51
C PHE A 89 -15.06 -20.23 -8.75
N SER A 90 -14.04 -20.48 -9.58
CA SER A 90 -13.48 -21.81 -9.72
C SER A 90 -12.88 -22.33 -8.41
N ASN A 91 -12.90 -23.64 -8.19
CA ASN A 91 -12.29 -24.26 -7.01
C ASN A 91 -10.83 -23.81 -6.82
N LYS A 92 -10.07 -23.71 -7.91
CA LYS A 92 -8.67 -23.31 -7.90
C LYS A 92 -8.49 -21.85 -7.45
N SER A 93 -9.30 -20.95 -8.00
CA SER A 93 -9.26 -19.52 -7.66
C SER A 93 -9.68 -19.29 -6.21
N LEU A 94 -10.79 -19.88 -5.79
CA LEU A 94 -11.27 -19.77 -4.40
C LEU A 94 -10.27 -20.36 -3.40
N THR A 95 -9.62 -21.48 -3.76
CA THR A 95 -8.57 -22.06 -2.88
C THR A 95 -7.39 -21.12 -2.73
N LEU A 96 -6.91 -20.53 -3.82
CA LEU A 96 -5.81 -19.56 -3.78
C LEU A 96 -6.17 -18.33 -2.94
N VAL A 97 -7.34 -17.75 -3.15
CA VAL A 97 -7.82 -16.59 -2.38
C VAL A 97 -7.95 -16.95 -0.90
N SER A 98 -8.46 -18.16 -0.59
CA SER A 98 -8.56 -18.65 0.79
C SER A 98 -7.20 -18.83 1.44
N GLU A 99 -6.22 -19.41 0.73
CA GLU A 99 -4.85 -19.56 1.23
C GLU A 99 -4.18 -18.22 1.52
N ILE A 100 -4.27 -17.27 0.60
CA ILE A 100 -3.72 -15.91 0.80
C ILE A 100 -4.38 -15.24 2.01
N THR A 101 -5.70 -15.36 2.11
CA THR A 101 -6.46 -14.76 3.23
C THR A 101 -6.04 -15.37 4.57
N GLU A 102 -5.90 -16.71 4.64
CA GLU A 102 -5.51 -17.42 5.85
C GLU A 102 -4.08 -17.07 6.28
N VAL A 103 -3.17 -16.94 5.32
CA VAL A 103 -1.78 -16.54 5.56
C VAL A 103 -1.72 -15.12 6.13
N LEU A 104 -2.44 -14.19 5.54
CA LEU A 104 -2.44 -12.79 5.99
C LEU A 104 -3.20 -12.60 7.32
N ASP A 105 -4.24 -13.37 7.57
CA ASP A 105 -5.04 -13.30 8.80
C ASP A 105 -4.32 -13.92 10.00
N ASN A 106 -3.41 -14.89 9.75
CA ASN A 106 -2.65 -15.62 10.76
C ASN A 106 -1.13 -15.40 10.65
N TYR A 107 -0.69 -14.28 10.08
CA TYR A 107 0.73 -14.03 9.80
C TYR A 107 1.62 -14.14 11.05
N GLU A 108 1.14 -13.78 12.24
CA GLU A 108 1.86 -13.86 13.51
C GLU A 108 2.16 -15.30 13.96
N GLN A 109 1.38 -16.28 13.46
CA GLN A 109 1.53 -17.68 13.82
C GLN A 109 2.51 -18.42 12.91
N ILE A 110 2.99 -17.76 11.85
CA ILE A 110 3.88 -18.35 10.85
C ILE A 110 5.32 -18.03 11.25
N SER A 111 6.16 -19.05 11.37
CA SER A 111 7.57 -18.88 11.72
C SER A 111 8.38 -18.23 10.58
N ASP A 112 9.46 -17.53 10.94
CA ASP A 112 10.34 -16.82 9.99
C ASP A 112 10.93 -17.76 8.94
N ASP A 113 11.24 -19.01 9.31
CA ASP A 113 11.75 -20.00 8.37
C ASP A 113 10.73 -20.31 7.26
N VAL A 114 9.44 -20.43 7.61
CA VAL A 114 8.35 -20.67 6.65
C VAL A 114 8.13 -19.46 5.76
N TRP A 115 8.23 -18.26 6.31
CA TRP A 115 8.15 -17.03 5.51
C TRP A 115 9.24 -16.98 4.44
N LEU A 116 10.47 -17.31 4.80
CA LEU A 116 11.59 -17.31 3.87
C LEU A 116 11.53 -18.45 2.85
N GLU A 117 11.31 -19.70 3.31
CA GLU A 117 11.37 -20.88 2.45
C GLU A 117 10.17 -21.03 1.53
N LYS A 118 8.96 -20.77 2.03
CA LYS A 118 7.72 -21.00 1.28
C LYS A 118 7.28 -19.77 0.49
N TYR A 119 7.44 -18.59 1.07
CA TYR A 119 6.92 -17.33 0.49
C TYR A 119 8.02 -16.41 -0.04
N GLY A 120 9.28 -16.69 0.28
CA GLY A 120 10.42 -15.86 -0.15
C GLY A 120 10.45 -14.47 0.51
N LEU A 121 9.77 -14.30 1.66
CA LEU A 121 9.69 -13.04 2.37
C LEU A 121 10.75 -12.96 3.46
N THR A 122 11.46 -11.83 3.50
CA THR A 122 12.45 -11.56 4.55
C THR A 122 11.77 -11.05 5.82
N PRO A 123 12.39 -11.19 7.02
CA PRO A 123 11.83 -10.69 8.27
C PRO A 123 11.42 -9.22 8.24
N ASP A 124 12.19 -8.36 7.56
CA ASP A 124 11.89 -6.93 7.42
C ASP A 124 10.56 -6.69 6.67
N ILE A 125 10.25 -7.54 5.68
CA ILE A 125 8.98 -7.47 4.95
C ILE A 125 7.84 -7.99 5.83
N VAL A 126 8.09 -9.07 6.58
CA VAL A 126 7.09 -9.66 7.48
C VAL A 126 6.72 -8.69 8.60
N GLU A 127 7.69 -7.90 9.11
CA GLU A 127 7.43 -6.85 10.10
C GLU A 127 6.39 -5.83 9.59
N SER A 128 6.39 -5.54 8.28
CA SER A 128 5.39 -4.64 7.69
C SER A 128 3.96 -5.18 7.75
N LEU A 129 3.78 -6.51 7.89
CA LEU A 129 2.45 -7.12 8.05
C LEU A 129 1.79 -6.79 9.39
N THR A 130 2.55 -6.33 10.39
CA THR A 130 2.01 -5.90 11.70
C THR A 130 1.00 -4.76 11.60
N HIS A 131 1.02 -4.02 10.49
CA HIS A 131 0.05 -2.97 10.21
C HIS A 131 -1.30 -3.51 9.70
N ILE A 132 -1.37 -4.80 9.32
CA ILE A 132 -2.62 -5.43 8.88
C ILE A 132 -3.49 -5.73 10.09
N LYS A 133 -4.54 -4.97 10.29
CA LYS A 133 -5.50 -5.18 11.39
C LYS A 133 -6.64 -6.13 11.00
N ARG A 134 -6.99 -6.19 9.73
CA ARG A 134 -8.11 -7.00 9.24
C ARG A 134 -7.90 -7.39 7.78
N VAL A 135 -8.15 -8.63 7.47
CA VAL A 135 -8.16 -9.15 6.10
C VAL A 135 -9.59 -9.48 5.70
N GLN A 136 -10.02 -8.96 4.57
CA GLN A 136 -11.33 -9.28 4.00
C GLN A 136 -11.16 -9.73 2.56
N SER A 137 -11.80 -10.83 2.23
CA SER A 137 -11.76 -11.42 0.89
C SER A 137 -13.04 -12.18 0.59
N LEU A 138 -13.17 -12.63 -0.65
CA LEU A 138 -14.28 -13.48 -1.06
C LEU A 138 -14.44 -14.75 -0.20
N SER A 139 -13.34 -15.28 0.34
CA SER A 139 -13.35 -16.50 1.15
C SER A 139 -13.86 -16.33 2.58
N ASN A 140 -13.83 -15.12 3.14
CA ASN A 140 -14.26 -14.86 4.51
C ASN A 140 -15.43 -13.88 4.63
N ILE A 141 -15.89 -13.31 3.52
CA ILE A 141 -17.04 -12.41 3.50
C ILE A 141 -18.31 -13.13 3.97
N ARG A 142 -19.16 -12.38 4.69
CA ARG A 142 -20.43 -12.86 5.17
C ARG A 142 -21.55 -12.13 4.47
N ILE A 143 -22.57 -12.87 4.07
CA ILE A 143 -23.79 -12.35 3.46
C ILE A 143 -24.92 -12.34 4.50
N GLN A 144 -25.85 -11.41 4.33
CA GLN A 144 -27.04 -11.36 5.18
C GLN A 144 -28.17 -12.13 4.50
N LYS A 145 -28.73 -13.12 5.22
CA LYS A 145 -29.91 -13.86 4.79
C LYS A 145 -31.03 -13.68 5.80
N ASN A 146 -32.22 -13.41 5.28
CA ASN A 146 -33.42 -13.40 6.06
C ASN A 146 -34.27 -14.61 5.63
N GLU A 147 -34.35 -15.62 6.48
CA GLU A 147 -35.15 -16.81 6.28
C GLU A 147 -36.12 -16.92 7.48
N ASP A 148 -37.42 -16.95 7.19
CA ASP A 148 -38.49 -17.08 8.21
C ASP A 148 -38.39 -16.06 9.37
N ASP A 149 -38.16 -14.76 9.05
CA ASP A 149 -37.94 -13.67 10.02
C ASP A 149 -36.68 -13.85 10.89
N VAL A 150 -35.82 -14.77 10.58
CA VAL A 150 -34.52 -14.94 11.26
C VAL A 150 -33.40 -14.38 10.40
N LEU A 151 -32.74 -13.34 10.91
CA LEU A 151 -31.56 -12.78 10.27
C LEU A 151 -30.34 -13.65 10.57
N SER A 152 -29.77 -14.24 9.54
CA SER A 152 -28.53 -15.02 9.62
C SER A 152 -27.41 -14.38 8.82
N SER A 153 -26.16 -14.65 9.19
CA SER A 153 -24.99 -14.10 8.50
C SER A 153 -23.99 -15.21 8.18
N PRO A 154 -24.32 -16.12 7.26
CA PRO A 154 -23.42 -17.18 6.84
C PRO A 154 -22.25 -16.62 5.99
N ARG A 155 -21.18 -17.40 5.85
CA ARG A 155 -20.14 -17.11 4.86
C ARG A 155 -20.67 -17.38 3.46
N LEU A 156 -20.32 -16.52 2.48
CA LEU A 156 -20.60 -16.74 1.09
C LEU A 156 -19.90 -18.02 0.58
N VAL A 157 -18.60 -18.13 0.85
CA VAL A 157 -17.82 -19.31 0.52
C VAL A 157 -17.63 -20.17 1.76
N PRO A 158 -18.02 -21.47 1.73
CA PRO A 158 -17.82 -22.39 2.83
C PRO A 158 -16.33 -22.58 3.15
N LYS A 159 -15.97 -22.82 4.41
CA LYS A 159 -14.57 -23.12 4.81
C LYS A 159 -13.94 -24.25 3.98
N LYS A 160 -14.73 -25.28 3.66
CA LYS A 160 -14.32 -26.34 2.74
C LYS A 160 -14.86 -26.02 1.36
N ILE A 161 -13.98 -25.54 0.50
CA ILE A 161 -14.34 -25.16 -0.87
C ILE A 161 -14.82 -26.37 -1.62
N PRO A 162 -16.04 -26.32 -2.20
CA PRO A 162 -16.58 -27.46 -2.95
C PRO A 162 -15.81 -27.67 -4.23
N SER A 163 -15.66 -28.94 -4.62
CA SER A 163 -15.10 -29.32 -5.93
C SER A 163 -16.20 -29.52 -6.98
N ASP A 164 -17.47 -29.46 -6.56
CA ASP A 164 -18.63 -29.67 -7.42
C ASP A 164 -18.98 -28.36 -8.13
N ILE A 165 -19.06 -28.42 -9.47
CA ILE A 165 -19.34 -27.27 -10.33
C ILE A 165 -20.71 -26.65 -10.04
N ASN A 166 -21.71 -27.46 -9.69
CA ASN A 166 -23.04 -26.95 -9.37
C ASN A 166 -23.06 -26.14 -8.08
N LYS A 167 -22.23 -26.51 -7.10
CA LYS A 167 -22.09 -25.78 -5.84
C LYS A 167 -21.29 -24.50 -6.02
N LEU A 168 -20.31 -24.50 -6.91
CA LEU A 168 -19.53 -23.32 -7.25
C LEU A 168 -20.39 -22.30 -8.00
N SER A 169 -21.19 -22.75 -8.97
CA SER A 169 -22.12 -21.86 -9.67
C SER A 169 -23.22 -21.31 -8.76
N ALA A 170 -23.64 -22.05 -7.74
CA ALA A 170 -24.56 -21.53 -6.73
C ALA A 170 -23.93 -20.42 -5.88
N ILE A 171 -22.65 -20.53 -5.52
CA ILE A 171 -21.91 -19.48 -4.81
C ILE A 171 -21.79 -18.22 -5.68
N SER A 172 -21.47 -18.37 -6.96
CA SER A 172 -21.41 -17.26 -7.92
C SER A 172 -22.74 -16.53 -8.03
N SER A 173 -23.84 -17.29 -8.24
CA SER A 173 -25.18 -16.73 -8.31
C SER A 173 -25.58 -16.01 -7.02
N GLU A 174 -25.22 -16.55 -5.87
CA GLU A 174 -25.50 -15.94 -4.57
C GLU A 174 -24.69 -14.66 -4.35
N ALA A 175 -23.46 -14.58 -4.89
CA ALA A 175 -22.66 -13.37 -4.88
C ALA A 175 -23.28 -12.27 -5.73
N ASP A 176 -23.78 -12.61 -6.91
CA ASP A 176 -24.43 -11.67 -7.84
C ASP A 176 -25.72 -11.08 -7.26
N ASP A 177 -26.42 -11.82 -6.40
CA ASP A 177 -27.66 -11.38 -5.77
C ASP A 177 -27.42 -10.45 -4.54
N GLN A 178 -26.18 -10.20 -4.16
CA GLN A 178 -25.84 -9.36 -2.99
C GLN A 178 -25.48 -7.93 -3.40
N PRO A 179 -26.36 -6.92 -3.19
CA PRO A 179 -26.05 -5.53 -3.56
C PRO A 179 -24.88 -4.93 -2.79
N SER A 180 -24.52 -5.54 -1.65
CA SER A 180 -23.36 -5.11 -0.84
C SER A 180 -22.01 -5.54 -1.40
N LEU A 181 -21.99 -6.37 -2.44
CA LEU A 181 -20.77 -6.84 -3.13
C LEU A 181 -20.53 -6.08 -4.45
N GLU A 182 -21.46 -5.25 -4.87
CA GLU A 182 -21.23 -4.31 -5.98
C GLU A 182 -20.26 -3.22 -5.51
N LEU A 183 -18.99 -3.34 -5.93
CA LEU A 183 -17.91 -2.36 -5.70
C LEU A 183 -17.86 -1.35 -6.83
#